data_90387076fefa6576f12505611c43e1fe
#
_entry.id   90387076fefa6576f12505611c43e1fe
#
_cell.length_a   1.000
_cell.length_b   1.000
_cell.length_c   1.000
_cell.angle_alpha   90.00
_cell.angle_beta   90.00
_cell.angle_gamma   90.00
#
_symmetry.space_group_name_H-M   'P 1'
#
loop_
_entity.id
_entity.type
_entity.pdbx_description
1 polymer ?
#
loop_
_entity_poly.entity_id
_entity_poly.type
_entity_poly.pdbx_seq_one_letter_code
_entity_poly.pdbx_strand_id
1 'polypeptide(L)'
;MRKKGLLPLILGFLLLTVFALSAFAPGLFTGYGQKELFTKWLPISREHLLGTNAMGYDILTELVYGTRQTLLVGVLSSILTLILGAGIGILGSFRGWIGQLFNGLIQIFVLLPKLITLI
;
A
#
# COMPACT_ATOMS: atom_id res chain seq x y z
N MET A 1 -33.98 -10.02 -6.94
CA MET A 1 -32.76 -9.62 -6.18
C MET A 1 -31.61 -9.46 -7.16
N ARG A 2 -31.02 -8.26 -7.22
CA ARG A 2 -30.13 -7.79 -8.31
C ARG A 2 -28.78 -8.51 -8.34
N LYS A 3 -28.52 -9.30 -9.37
CA LYS A 3 -27.20 -9.88 -9.72
C LYS A 3 -26.10 -8.83 -10.01
N LYS A 4 -26.42 -7.54 -9.96
CA LYS A 4 -25.50 -6.42 -10.28
C LYS A 4 -24.41 -6.14 -9.23
N GLY A 5 -24.50 -6.70 -8.03
CA GLY A 5 -23.52 -6.49 -6.96
C GLY A 5 -22.40 -7.55 -6.90
N LEU A 6 -22.57 -8.69 -7.54
CA LEU A 6 -21.63 -9.80 -7.42
C LEU A 6 -20.38 -9.60 -8.29
N LEU A 7 -20.54 -9.04 -9.47
CA LEU A 7 -19.47 -8.81 -10.44
C LEU A 7 -18.35 -7.90 -9.91
N PRO A 8 -18.63 -6.70 -9.37
CA PRO A 8 -17.58 -5.85 -8.80
C PRO A 8 -16.91 -6.47 -7.57
N LEU A 9 -17.64 -7.27 -6.81
CA LEU A 9 -17.10 -7.97 -5.65
C LEU A 9 -16.12 -9.08 -6.06
N ILE A 10 -16.46 -9.85 -7.09
CA ILE A 10 -15.59 -10.87 -7.68
C ILE A 10 -14.33 -10.22 -8.28
N LEU A 11 -14.50 -9.13 -9.03
CA LEU A 11 -13.38 -8.38 -9.61
C LEU A 11 -12.44 -7.82 -8.54
N GLY A 12 -12.99 -7.23 -7.47
CA GLY A 12 -12.21 -6.73 -6.35
C GLY A 12 -11.42 -7.84 -5.65
N PHE A 13 -12.08 -8.98 -5.40
CA PHE A 13 -11.43 -10.14 -4.78
C PHE A 13 -10.34 -10.73 -5.69
N LEU A 14 -10.58 -10.81 -6.99
CA LEU A 14 -9.60 -11.29 -7.98
C LEU A 14 -8.37 -10.38 -7.99
N LEU A 15 -8.54 -9.07 -8.03
CA LEU A 15 -7.44 -8.11 -7.99
C LEU A 15 -6.62 -8.24 -6.71
N LEU A 16 -7.28 -8.30 -5.55
CA LEU A 16 -6.61 -8.50 -4.26
C LEU A 16 -5.82 -9.81 -4.24
N THR A 17 -6.39 -10.87 -4.80
CA THR A 17 -5.71 -12.18 -4.87
C THR A 17 -4.45 -12.10 -5.76
N VAL A 18 -4.53 -11.44 -6.92
CA VAL A 18 -3.37 -11.26 -7.81
C VAL A 18 -2.29 -10.43 -7.10
N PHE A 19 -2.65 -9.34 -6.42
CA PHE A 19 -1.72 -8.54 -5.64
C PHE A 19 -1.06 -9.35 -4.50
N ALA A 20 -1.83 -10.12 -3.77
CA ALA A 20 -1.32 -10.96 -2.70
C ALA A 20 -0.36 -12.05 -3.26
N LEU A 21 -0.75 -12.72 -4.35
CA LEU A 21 0.10 -13.73 -4.97
C LEU A 21 1.41 -13.13 -5.50
N SER A 22 1.39 -11.95 -6.12
CA SER A 22 2.61 -11.30 -6.59
C SER A 22 3.55 -10.92 -5.44
N ALA A 23 3.03 -10.59 -4.28
CA ALA A 23 3.83 -10.25 -3.11
C ALA A 23 4.46 -11.48 -2.42
N PHE A 24 3.70 -12.59 -2.31
CA PHE A 24 4.15 -13.79 -1.59
C PHE A 24 4.85 -14.82 -2.48
N ALA A 25 4.50 -14.86 -3.76
CA ALA A 25 5.03 -15.81 -4.73
C ALA A 25 5.47 -15.09 -6.03
N PRO A 26 6.47 -14.19 -5.98
CA PRO A 26 6.92 -13.43 -7.16
C PRO A 26 7.35 -14.32 -8.31
N GLY A 27 7.90 -15.50 -8.03
CA GLY A 27 8.32 -16.47 -9.04
C GLY A 27 7.20 -17.04 -9.93
N LEU A 28 5.90 -16.80 -9.59
CA LEU A 28 4.79 -17.14 -10.48
C LEU A 28 4.61 -16.12 -11.62
N PHE A 29 5.10 -14.91 -11.45
CA PHE A 29 4.91 -13.79 -12.38
C PHE A 29 6.17 -13.41 -13.14
N THR A 30 7.35 -13.67 -12.57
CA THR A 30 8.65 -13.40 -13.19
C THR A 30 9.62 -14.54 -12.89
N GLY A 31 10.44 -14.88 -13.90
CA GLY A 31 11.54 -15.85 -13.74
C GLY A 31 12.85 -15.20 -13.27
N TYR A 32 12.89 -13.88 -13.13
CA TYR A 32 14.11 -13.12 -12.84
C TYR A 32 14.20 -12.69 -11.38
N GLY A 33 15.44 -12.56 -10.90
CA GLY A 33 15.73 -12.03 -9.57
C GLY A 33 15.60 -10.50 -9.50
N GLN A 34 15.23 -9.98 -8.33
CA GLN A 34 15.03 -8.53 -8.11
C GLN A 34 16.25 -7.65 -8.49
N LYS A 35 17.47 -8.20 -8.39
CA LYS A 35 18.72 -7.46 -8.65
C LYS A 35 19.42 -7.93 -9.92
N GLU A 36 18.74 -8.66 -10.75
CA GLU A 36 19.30 -9.14 -12.02
C GLU A 36 19.33 -8.02 -13.04
N LEU A 37 20.49 -7.84 -13.69
CA LEU A 37 20.73 -6.74 -14.62
C LEU A 37 20.83 -7.28 -16.04
N PHE A 38 20.15 -6.61 -16.94
CA PHE A 38 20.11 -6.89 -18.38
C PHE A 38 20.63 -5.68 -19.18
N THR A 39 20.60 -5.79 -20.48
CA THR A 39 20.86 -4.63 -21.35
C THR A 39 19.79 -3.57 -21.12
N LYS A 40 20.21 -2.31 -21.03
CA LYS A 40 19.33 -1.17 -20.82
C LYS A 40 18.44 -0.94 -22.04
N TRP A 41 17.20 -0.50 -21.78
CA TRP A 41 16.26 -0.09 -22.83
C TRP A 41 15.91 -1.21 -23.83
N LEU A 42 15.91 -2.47 -23.39
CA LEU A 42 15.39 -3.54 -24.22
C LEU A 42 13.89 -3.34 -24.46
N PRO A 43 13.42 -3.52 -25.71
CA PRO A 43 12.00 -3.43 -26.02
C PRO A 43 11.23 -4.62 -25.42
N ILE A 44 9.91 -4.49 -25.46
CA ILE A 44 8.98 -5.57 -25.10
C ILE A 44 9.28 -6.81 -25.94
N SER A 45 9.51 -7.94 -25.28
CA SER A 45 9.85 -9.23 -25.88
C SER A 45 9.25 -10.39 -25.08
N ARG A 46 9.44 -11.62 -25.53
CA ARG A 46 9.01 -12.81 -24.78
C ARG A 46 9.85 -13.02 -23.51
N GLU A 47 11.09 -12.55 -23.50
CA GLU A 47 12.00 -12.62 -22.36
C GLU A 47 11.72 -11.46 -21.40
N HIS A 48 11.43 -10.26 -21.91
CA HIS A 48 11.13 -9.07 -21.12
C HIS A 48 9.75 -8.54 -21.50
N LEU A 49 8.70 -9.02 -20.82
CA LEU A 49 7.31 -8.71 -21.17
C LEU A 49 6.96 -7.22 -21.12
N LEU A 50 7.64 -6.43 -20.31
CA LEU A 50 7.52 -4.97 -20.23
C LEU A 50 8.80 -4.24 -20.63
N GLY A 51 9.80 -4.99 -21.15
CA GLY A 51 11.11 -4.42 -21.46
C GLY A 51 11.97 -4.16 -20.23
N THR A 52 13.12 -3.49 -20.44
CA THR A 52 14.05 -3.10 -19.38
C THR A 52 14.14 -1.59 -19.22
N ASN A 53 14.42 -1.14 -18.00
CA ASN A 53 14.56 0.28 -17.67
C ASN A 53 15.96 0.85 -17.97
N ALA A 54 16.17 2.14 -17.68
CA ALA A 54 17.45 2.83 -17.84
C ALA A 54 18.61 2.26 -17.03
N MET A 55 18.32 1.49 -15.98
CA MET A 55 19.32 0.84 -15.13
C MET A 55 19.62 -0.60 -15.60
N GLY A 56 18.78 -1.17 -16.48
CA GLY A 56 18.88 -2.55 -16.95
C GLY A 56 18.05 -3.54 -16.14
N TYR A 57 17.16 -3.10 -15.28
CA TYR A 57 16.23 -3.99 -14.58
C TYR A 57 15.02 -4.31 -15.45
N ASP A 58 14.54 -5.53 -15.36
CA ASP A 58 13.28 -5.93 -16.00
C ASP A 58 12.10 -5.26 -15.29
N ILE A 59 11.27 -4.53 -16.07
CA ILE A 59 10.20 -3.70 -15.52
C ILE A 59 9.11 -4.55 -14.86
N LEU A 60 8.79 -5.73 -15.41
CA LEU A 60 7.82 -6.63 -14.79
C LEU A 60 8.33 -7.13 -13.45
N THR A 61 9.59 -7.50 -13.38
CA THR A 61 10.24 -7.95 -12.16
C THR A 61 10.22 -6.85 -11.09
N GLU A 62 10.57 -5.62 -11.44
CA GLU A 62 10.49 -4.49 -10.51
C GLU A 62 9.06 -4.27 -10.00
N LEU A 63 8.05 -4.36 -10.86
CA LEU A 63 6.65 -4.21 -10.50
C LEU A 63 6.22 -5.29 -9.48
N VAL A 64 6.55 -6.54 -9.77
CA VAL A 64 6.18 -7.69 -8.93
C VAL A 64 6.84 -7.60 -7.55
N TYR A 65 8.15 -7.35 -7.49
CA TYR A 65 8.86 -7.21 -6.21
C TYR A 65 8.47 -5.92 -5.47
N GLY A 66 8.18 -4.83 -6.21
CA GLY A 66 7.67 -3.58 -5.65
C GLY A 66 6.33 -3.75 -4.95
N THR A 67 5.46 -4.64 -5.46
CA THR A 67 4.17 -4.97 -4.83
C THR A 67 4.37 -5.53 -3.41
N ARG A 68 5.35 -6.41 -3.22
CA ARG A 68 5.67 -6.95 -1.88
C ARG A 68 6.07 -5.83 -0.91
N GLN A 69 6.90 -4.91 -1.36
CA GLN A 69 7.37 -3.81 -0.53
C GLN A 69 6.23 -2.85 -0.17
N THR A 70 5.37 -2.55 -1.13
CA THR A 70 4.18 -1.72 -0.92
C THR A 70 3.21 -2.35 0.07
N LEU A 71 2.94 -3.66 -0.03
CA LEU A 71 2.08 -4.37 0.92
C LEU A 71 2.68 -4.40 2.32
N LEU A 72 3.98 -4.67 2.46
CA LEU A 72 4.64 -4.66 3.76
C LEU A 72 4.53 -3.29 4.44
N VAL A 73 4.85 -2.22 3.71
CA VAL A 73 4.74 -0.85 4.24
C VAL A 73 3.29 -0.52 4.57
N GLY A 74 2.34 -0.88 3.69
CA GLY A 74 0.91 -0.64 3.90
C GLY A 74 0.37 -1.37 5.15
N VAL A 75 0.71 -2.63 5.34
CA VAL A 75 0.27 -3.42 6.51
C VAL A 75 0.90 -2.88 7.79
N LEU A 76 2.23 -2.65 7.79
CA LEU A 76 2.92 -2.14 8.97
C LEU A 76 2.42 -0.76 9.38
N SER A 77 2.24 0.15 8.42
CA SER A 77 1.70 1.49 8.72
C SER A 77 0.25 1.44 9.20
N SER A 78 -0.57 0.54 8.65
CA SER A 78 -1.96 0.34 9.10
C SER A 78 -2.02 -0.17 10.55
N ILE A 79 -1.20 -1.16 10.90
CA ILE A 79 -1.10 -1.68 12.26
C ILE A 79 -0.64 -0.57 13.23
N LEU A 80 0.41 0.17 12.85
CA LEU A 80 0.93 1.26 13.66
C LEU A 80 -0.13 2.35 13.87
N THR A 81 -0.81 2.74 12.81
CA THR A 81 -1.90 3.73 12.86
C THR A 81 -3.05 3.26 13.74
N LEU A 82 -3.42 1.96 13.65
CA LEU A 82 -4.48 1.39 14.49
C LEU A 82 -4.08 1.42 15.96
N ILE A 83 -2.87 1.00 16.30
CA ILE A 83 -2.39 0.98 17.69
C ILE A 83 -2.32 2.39 18.26
N LEU A 84 -1.71 3.32 17.54
CA LEU A 84 -1.58 4.71 17.97
C LEU A 84 -2.93 5.41 18.02
N GLY A 85 -3.78 5.26 17.00
CA GLY A 85 -5.09 5.88 16.93
C GLY A 85 -6.04 5.36 18.01
N ALA A 86 -6.09 4.04 18.20
CA ALA A 86 -6.88 3.43 19.28
C ALA A 86 -6.34 3.84 20.66
N GLY A 87 -5.02 3.83 20.84
CA GLY A 87 -4.38 4.26 22.09
C GLY A 87 -4.73 5.71 22.45
N ILE A 88 -4.55 6.63 21.50
CA ILE A 88 -4.88 8.05 21.71
C ILE A 88 -6.39 8.23 21.95
N GLY A 89 -7.23 7.52 21.18
CA GLY A 89 -8.68 7.58 21.36
C GLY A 89 -9.14 7.09 22.74
N ILE A 90 -8.58 5.98 23.22
CA ILE A 90 -8.85 5.47 24.57
C ILE A 90 -8.39 6.48 25.63
N LEU A 91 -7.18 7.02 25.53
CA LEU A 91 -6.66 8.01 26.46
C LEU A 91 -7.50 9.29 26.46
N GLY A 92 -7.98 9.72 25.29
CA GLY A 92 -8.91 10.87 25.17
C GLY A 92 -10.28 10.62 25.80
N SER A 93 -10.71 9.38 25.98
CA SER A 93 -11.99 9.06 26.61
C SER A 93 -11.97 9.09 28.14
N PHE A 94 -10.79 9.14 28.78
CA PHE A 94 -10.68 9.23 30.24
C PHE A 94 -11.20 10.58 30.77
N ARG A 95 -11.89 10.54 31.92
CA ARG A 95 -12.29 11.74 32.64
C ARG A 95 -11.10 12.33 33.38
N GLY A 96 -10.97 13.67 33.35
CA GLY A 96 -9.93 14.40 34.06
C GLY A 96 -8.87 15.03 33.11
N TRP A 97 -7.74 15.42 33.68
CA TRP A 97 -6.71 16.16 32.96
C TRP A 97 -6.05 15.39 31.81
N ILE A 98 -5.94 14.05 31.92
CA ILE A 98 -5.38 13.18 30.88
C ILE A 98 -6.26 13.23 29.62
N GLY A 99 -7.58 13.05 29.78
CA GLY A 99 -8.50 13.12 28.64
C GLY A 99 -8.53 14.52 28.01
N GLN A 100 -8.47 15.59 28.81
CA GLN A 100 -8.39 16.97 28.32
C GLN A 100 -7.11 17.21 27.49
N LEU A 101 -5.97 16.72 27.95
CA LEU A 101 -4.69 16.82 27.22
C LEU A 101 -4.77 16.14 25.86
N PHE A 102 -5.21 14.87 25.82
CA PHE A 102 -5.29 14.10 24.57
C PHE A 102 -6.36 14.65 23.62
N ASN A 103 -7.52 15.09 24.12
CA ASN A 103 -8.53 15.77 23.32
C ASN A 103 -8.03 17.11 22.76
N GLY A 104 -7.25 17.86 23.53
CA GLY A 104 -6.60 19.08 23.04
C GLY A 104 -5.64 18.82 21.89
N LEU A 105 -4.79 17.79 22.01
CA LEU A 105 -3.91 17.36 20.92
C LEU A 105 -4.68 16.96 19.67
N ILE A 106 -5.73 16.13 19.80
CA ILE A 106 -6.59 15.72 18.69
C ILE A 106 -7.19 16.95 17.99
N GLN A 107 -7.69 17.93 18.76
CA GLN A 107 -8.27 19.16 18.21
C GLN A 107 -7.25 19.97 17.41
N ILE A 108 -6.01 20.10 17.87
CA ILE A 108 -4.94 20.78 17.13
C ILE A 108 -4.72 20.12 15.78
N PHE A 109 -4.61 18.78 15.74
CA PHE A 109 -4.42 18.03 14.48
C PHE A 109 -5.62 18.11 13.53
N VAL A 110 -6.84 18.21 14.06
CA VAL A 110 -8.07 18.38 13.24
C VAL A 110 -8.19 19.80 12.70
N LEU A 111 -7.74 20.82 13.46
CA LEU A 111 -7.81 22.23 13.07
C LEU A 111 -6.75 22.61 12.01
N LEU A 112 -5.56 21.99 12.05
CA LEU A 112 -4.48 22.28 11.10
C LEU A 112 -4.91 22.15 9.62
N PRO A 113 -5.56 21.05 9.16
CA PRO A 113 -6.03 20.95 7.79
C PRO A 113 -7.08 22.01 7.41
N LYS A 114 -7.92 22.43 8.37
CA LYS A 114 -8.93 23.50 8.13
C LYS A 114 -8.27 24.87 7.91
N LEU A 115 -7.20 25.18 8.63
CA LEU A 115 -6.46 26.42 8.44
C LEU A 115 -5.76 26.48 7.08
N ILE A 116 -5.21 25.34 6.61
CA ILE A 116 -4.54 25.25 5.30
C ILE A 116 -5.53 25.41 4.15
N THR A 117 -6.77 24.93 4.31
CA THR A 117 -7.81 25.03 3.26
C THR A 117 -8.47 26.42 3.21
N LEU A 118 -8.25 27.28 4.22
CA LEU A 118 -8.84 28.60 4.33
C LEU A 118 -7.92 29.70 3.75
N ILE A 119 -6.68 29.36 3.39
CA ILE A 119 -5.69 30.24 2.75
C ILE A 119 -5.65 29.95 1.25
#